data_1b0457d8a6f1402f6bc3ac5efca3df21
#
_entry.id   1b0457d8a6f1402f6bc3ac5efca3df21
#
_cell.length_a   1.000
_cell.length_b   1.000
_cell.length_c   1.000
_cell.angle_alpha   90.00
_cell.angle_beta   90.00
_cell.angle_gamma   90.00
#
_symmetry.space_group_name_H-M   'P 1'
#
loop_
_entity.id
_entity.type
_entity.pdbx_description
1 polymer ?
#
loop_
_entity_poly.entity_id
_entity_poly.type
_entity_poly.pdbx_seq_one_letter_code
_entity_poly.pdbx_strand_id
1 'polypeptide(L)'
;MVELCALEKGSCRPQDSLQVPMCFAQLLHLEARASASYCSTSVGMDLVRVPFTVGTDLARSSAALSIGAPTAELRAAKLAEFHGSLGADLIGATGDATEGLRLLAAHLGHPGAGLEDLALSCTEDLALLHRGVLKAIAFAFPSGFRPTAKLGLDFATVHAPVADGDALREASGGISAAMSRPGAMFERGVWTLTSLPSLSQHPGNPRPAVSALSELYFRTEFQVIHALGESWAGFSVRVSMTPWNELSDEERTLITASLSTMSPATRSYKGLHGIAELLRV
;
A
#
# COMPACT_ATOMS: atom_id res chain seq x y z
N MET A 1 45.42 -0.71 60.74
CA MET A 1 45.18 0.71 60.98
C MET A 1 44.06 1.09 60.09
N VAL A 2 42.83 1.01 60.52
CA VAL A 2 42.08 2.10 61.16
C VAL A 2 41.91 3.24 60.09
N GLU A 3 40.77 3.62 59.57
CA GLU A 3 39.55 4.00 60.27
C GLU A 3 38.32 4.01 59.34
N LEU A 4 37.22 3.67 59.91
CA LEU A 4 35.84 3.94 59.48
C LEU A 4 35.58 5.45 59.38
N CYS A 5 34.76 5.91 58.44
CA CYS A 5 33.75 6.91 58.73
C CYS A 5 32.47 6.68 57.93
N ALA A 6 31.38 6.82 58.64
CA ALA A 6 30.05 6.42 58.30
C ALA A 6 29.19 7.58 57.76
N LEU A 7 28.12 7.21 57.06
CA LEU A 7 26.79 7.83 56.97
C LEU A 7 26.65 9.23 56.33
N GLU A 8 25.93 9.29 55.21
CA GLU A 8 24.64 10.02 55.28
C GLU A 8 23.70 9.58 54.15
N LYS A 9 22.44 9.35 54.55
CA LYS A 9 21.32 8.97 53.71
C LYS A 9 20.83 10.24 52.99
N GLY A 10 20.89 10.26 51.66
CA GLY A 10 20.19 11.21 50.84
C GLY A 10 19.25 10.46 49.87
N SER A 11 17.94 10.50 50.20
CA SER A 11 16.89 9.96 49.32
C SER A 11 16.76 10.83 48.09
N CYS A 12 17.19 10.33 46.95
CA CYS A 12 16.77 10.87 45.67
C CYS A 12 15.75 9.90 45.05
N ARG A 13 14.50 10.34 44.96
CA ARG A 13 13.48 9.65 44.17
C ARG A 13 13.81 9.84 42.69
N PRO A 14 13.81 8.79 41.87
CA PRO A 14 13.79 8.97 40.44
C PRO A 14 12.37 9.44 40.04
N GLN A 15 12.28 10.61 39.44
CA GLN A 15 11.12 10.97 38.63
C GLN A 15 11.27 10.22 37.31
N ASP A 16 10.59 9.07 37.22
CA ASP A 16 10.31 8.41 35.96
C ASP A 16 9.36 9.30 35.16
N SER A 17 9.91 10.12 34.30
CA SER A 17 9.14 10.67 33.17
C SER A 17 8.91 9.54 32.17
N LEU A 18 7.85 8.78 32.39
CA LEU A 18 7.24 7.94 31.38
C LEU A 18 6.87 8.82 30.18
N GLN A 19 7.73 8.83 29.18
CA GLN A 19 7.33 9.26 27.85
C GLN A 19 6.21 8.28 27.39
N VAL A 20 4.99 8.77 27.47
CA VAL A 20 3.82 8.09 26.88
C VAL A 20 4.11 7.99 25.38
N PRO A 21 4.11 6.79 24.77
CA PRO A 21 4.24 6.69 23.32
C PRO A 21 3.11 7.49 22.71
N MET A 22 3.45 8.42 21.81
CA MET A 22 2.47 9.18 21.03
C MET A 22 1.48 8.20 20.40
N CYS A 23 0.20 8.42 20.65
CA CYS A 23 -0.87 7.56 20.20
C CYS A 23 -0.78 7.42 18.66
N PHE A 24 -0.81 6.20 18.17
CA PHE A 24 -0.76 5.83 16.74
C PHE A 24 -1.73 6.66 15.87
N ALA A 25 -2.85 7.11 16.47
CA ALA A 25 -3.80 8.02 15.84
C ALA A 25 -3.23 9.43 15.52
N GLN A 26 -2.24 9.90 16.27
CA GLN A 26 -1.60 11.20 15.99
C GLN A 26 -0.59 11.12 14.85
N LEU A 27 0.08 9.96 14.66
CA LEU A 27 0.92 9.71 13.51
C LEU A 27 0.10 9.70 12.22
N LEU A 28 -1.07 9.04 12.21
CA LEU A 28 -1.96 8.99 11.04
C LEU A 28 -2.49 10.37 10.63
N HIS A 29 -2.78 11.26 11.59
CA HIS A 29 -3.18 12.64 11.28
C HIS A 29 -2.04 13.49 10.69
N LEU A 30 -0.79 13.21 11.04
CA LEU A 30 0.38 13.87 10.46
C LEU A 30 0.68 13.32 9.04
N GLU A 31 0.56 12.02 8.83
CA GLU A 31 0.77 11.38 7.52
C GLU A 31 -0.30 11.78 6.50
N ALA A 32 -1.57 11.86 6.91
CA ALA A 32 -2.65 12.37 6.07
C ALA A 32 -2.39 13.83 5.63
N ARG A 33 -1.84 14.67 6.52
CA ARG A 33 -1.51 16.06 6.18
C ARG A 33 -0.25 16.22 5.33
N ALA A 34 0.77 15.38 5.52
CA ALA A 34 1.97 15.40 4.69
C ALA A 34 1.69 14.84 3.27
N SER A 35 0.80 13.87 3.15
CA SER A 35 0.31 13.34 1.87
C SER A 35 -0.60 14.34 1.14
N ALA A 36 -1.40 15.11 1.87
CA ALA A 36 -2.34 16.09 1.30
C ALA A 36 -1.66 17.25 0.55
N SER A 37 -0.37 17.54 0.79
CA SER A 37 0.34 18.59 0.06
C SER A 37 0.85 18.17 -1.33
N TYR A 38 0.77 16.87 -1.69
CA TYR A 38 1.20 16.35 -2.99
C TYR A 38 0.11 15.63 -3.79
N CYS A 39 -1.05 15.38 -3.21
CA CYS A 39 -2.19 14.82 -3.92
C CYS A 39 -3.27 15.90 -4.00
N SER A 40 -3.43 16.52 -5.17
CA SER A 40 -4.68 17.21 -5.49
C SER A 40 -5.81 16.24 -5.16
N THR A 41 -6.74 16.64 -4.31
CA THR A 41 -7.93 15.85 -3.90
C THR A 41 -8.73 15.31 -5.10
N SER A 42 -8.55 15.90 -6.30
CA SER A 42 -9.17 15.46 -7.54
C SER A 42 -8.64 14.12 -8.09
N VAL A 43 -7.36 13.77 -7.87
CA VAL A 43 -6.73 12.60 -8.52
C VAL A 43 -7.35 11.27 -8.04
N GLY A 44 -7.83 11.20 -6.79
CA GLY A 44 -8.47 10.00 -6.27
C GLY A 44 -9.90 9.80 -6.77
N MET A 45 -10.63 10.87 -7.08
CA MET A 45 -12.05 10.81 -7.46
C MET A 45 -12.28 10.39 -8.92
N ASP A 46 -11.32 10.64 -9.81
CA ASP A 46 -11.35 10.15 -11.19
C ASP A 46 -11.35 8.61 -11.28
N LEU A 47 -11.01 7.93 -10.16
CA LEU A 47 -11.04 6.47 -10.05
C LEU A 47 -12.44 5.93 -9.73
N VAL A 48 -13.34 6.78 -9.23
CA VAL A 48 -14.69 6.38 -8.81
C VAL A 48 -15.63 6.47 -9.99
N ARG A 49 -16.03 5.32 -10.53
CA ARG A 49 -16.93 5.23 -11.68
C ARG A 49 -18.32 4.74 -11.28
N VAL A 50 -19.34 5.25 -11.97
CA VAL A 50 -20.72 4.75 -11.86
C VAL A 50 -21.22 4.41 -13.26
N PRO A 51 -21.56 3.13 -13.53
CA PRO A 51 -21.48 1.99 -12.61
C PRO A 51 -20.04 1.58 -12.30
N PHE A 52 -19.85 0.93 -11.14
CA PHE A 52 -18.57 0.31 -10.79
C PHE A 52 -18.25 -0.83 -11.74
N THR A 53 -17.01 -0.91 -12.20
CA THR A 53 -16.55 -2.01 -13.06
C THR A 53 -15.22 -2.57 -12.54
N VAL A 54 -15.07 -3.88 -12.65
CA VAL A 54 -13.77 -4.54 -12.44
C VAL A 54 -13.12 -4.69 -13.81
N GLY A 55 -12.21 -3.79 -14.13
CA GLY A 55 -11.54 -3.77 -15.42
C GLY A 55 -10.03 -3.89 -15.28
N THR A 56 -9.35 -3.93 -16.41
CA THR A 56 -7.90 -3.79 -16.45
C THR A 56 -7.47 -2.38 -16.13
N ASP A 57 -8.24 -1.39 -16.56
CA ASP A 57 -8.06 0.07 -16.41
C ASP A 57 -6.61 0.55 -16.61
N LEU A 58 -5.78 -0.26 -17.29
CA LEU A 58 -4.41 0.09 -17.61
C LEU A 58 -4.39 1.12 -18.73
N ALA A 59 -3.94 2.32 -18.40
CA ALA A 59 -3.66 3.38 -19.35
C ALA A 59 -2.15 3.45 -19.65
N ARG A 60 -1.78 3.93 -20.84
CA ARG A 60 -0.38 4.32 -21.08
C ARG A 60 -0.02 5.47 -20.15
N SER A 61 1.19 5.41 -19.60
CA SER A 61 1.66 6.37 -18.60
C SER A 61 2.96 7.04 -19.03
N SER A 62 3.18 8.23 -18.48
CA SER A 62 4.49 8.86 -18.40
C SER A 62 4.92 9.07 -16.93
N ALA A 63 4.13 8.55 -15.97
CA ALA A 63 4.44 8.65 -14.55
C ALA A 63 5.71 7.90 -14.19
N ALA A 64 6.52 8.46 -13.31
CA ALA A 64 7.70 7.77 -12.79
C ALA A 64 7.29 6.56 -11.93
N LEU A 65 8.14 5.52 -11.92
CA LEU A 65 7.96 4.36 -11.05
C LEU A 65 8.01 4.75 -9.56
N SER A 66 8.76 5.79 -9.22
CA SER A 66 8.75 6.41 -7.90
C SER A 66 8.76 7.93 -8.03
N ILE A 67 8.05 8.62 -7.13
CA ILE A 67 8.05 10.08 -7.04
C ILE A 67 9.18 10.63 -6.17
N GLY A 68 10.02 9.77 -5.62
CA GLY A 68 11.19 10.15 -4.83
C GLY A 68 11.18 9.58 -3.40
N ALA A 69 12.04 10.16 -2.57
CA ALA A 69 12.22 9.69 -1.20
C ALA A 69 10.96 9.96 -0.35
N PRO A 70 10.60 9.03 0.53
CA PRO A 70 9.51 9.21 1.48
C PRO A 70 9.89 10.26 2.53
N THR A 71 8.88 10.82 3.22
CA THR A 71 9.12 11.58 4.45
C THR A 71 9.75 10.68 5.51
N ALA A 72 10.35 11.28 6.54
CA ALA A 72 10.94 10.53 7.64
C ALA A 72 9.90 9.64 8.34
N GLU A 73 8.69 10.14 8.50
CA GLU A 73 7.56 9.45 9.14
C GLU A 73 7.12 8.24 8.29
N LEU A 74 6.95 8.43 6.98
CA LEU A 74 6.55 7.35 6.06
C LEU A 74 7.64 6.27 6.00
N ARG A 75 8.91 6.67 5.96
CA ARG A 75 10.04 5.75 6.01
C ARG A 75 10.07 4.96 7.32
N ALA A 76 9.82 5.62 8.45
CA ALA A 76 9.74 4.96 9.76
C ALA A 76 8.55 4.00 9.82
N ALA A 77 7.39 4.35 9.25
CA ALA A 77 6.22 3.48 9.15
C ALA A 77 6.53 2.22 8.31
N LYS A 78 7.15 2.38 7.14
CA LYS A 78 7.58 1.23 6.31
C LYS A 78 8.55 0.31 7.06
N LEU A 79 9.54 0.90 7.74
CA LEU A 79 10.52 0.15 8.53
C LEU A 79 9.84 -0.64 9.66
N ALA A 80 8.88 -0.02 10.35
CA ALA A 80 8.11 -0.67 11.41
C ALA A 80 7.28 -1.86 10.88
N GLU A 81 6.68 -1.74 9.70
CA GLU A 81 5.98 -2.85 9.04
C GLU A 81 6.95 -3.97 8.65
N PHE A 82 8.06 -3.68 7.96
CA PHE A 82 9.00 -4.71 7.52
C PHE A 82 9.70 -5.44 8.67
N HIS A 83 9.93 -4.78 9.81
CA HIS A 83 10.57 -5.36 10.99
C HIS A 83 9.57 -5.78 12.07
N GLY A 84 8.28 -5.59 11.82
CA GLY A 84 7.19 -6.03 12.70
C GLY A 84 6.92 -7.54 12.62
N SER A 85 5.97 -8.01 13.39
CA SER A 85 5.60 -9.44 13.46
C SER A 85 5.08 -10.01 12.13
N LEU A 86 4.60 -9.16 11.22
CA LEU A 86 4.11 -9.54 9.89
C LEU A 86 5.14 -9.32 8.78
N GLY A 87 6.36 -8.83 9.10
CA GLY A 87 7.35 -8.43 8.11
C GLY A 87 7.74 -9.54 7.13
N ALA A 88 7.80 -10.80 7.57
CA ALA A 88 8.07 -11.93 6.69
C ALA A 88 7.00 -12.14 5.59
N ASP A 89 5.78 -11.63 5.79
CA ASP A 89 4.72 -11.65 4.79
C ASP A 89 4.81 -10.47 3.80
N LEU A 90 5.58 -9.42 4.13
CA LEU A 90 5.55 -8.13 3.42
C LEU A 90 6.69 -7.97 2.41
N ILE A 91 7.86 -8.57 2.67
CA ILE A 91 9.05 -8.39 1.84
C ILE A 91 9.73 -9.72 1.54
N GLY A 92 10.09 -9.95 0.27
CA GLY A 92 10.79 -11.15 -0.15
C GLY A 92 11.08 -11.17 -1.63
N ALA A 93 11.95 -12.11 -2.03
CA ALA A 93 12.33 -12.31 -3.42
C ALA A 93 12.58 -13.79 -3.71
N THR A 94 12.36 -14.22 -4.96
CA THR A 94 12.77 -15.54 -5.44
C THR A 94 14.27 -15.58 -5.70
N GLY A 95 14.88 -16.79 -5.67
CA GLY A 95 16.33 -16.93 -5.85
C GLY A 95 16.86 -16.46 -7.22
N ASP A 96 15.98 -16.31 -8.22
CA ASP A 96 16.30 -15.85 -9.58
C ASP A 96 16.00 -14.35 -9.81
N ALA A 97 15.73 -13.57 -8.75
CA ALA A 97 15.40 -12.15 -8.85
C ALA A 97 16.62 -11.22 -9.01
N THR A 98 17.85 -11.71 -8.83
CA THR A 98 19.07 -10.88 -8.72
C THR A 98 19.25 -9.89 -9.87
N GLU A 99 19.09 -10.33 -11.11
CA GLU A 99 19.27 -9.46 -12.28
C GLU A 99 18.18 -8.38 -12.33
N GLY A 100 16.93 -8.74 -12.06
CA GLY A 100 15.84 -7.78 -12.03
C GLY A 100 16.00 -6.74 -10.91
N LEU A 101 16.49 -7.15 -9.74
CA LEU A 101 16.80 -6.21 -8.64
C LEU A 101 17.91 -5.23 -9.04
N ARG A 102 18.93 -5.70 -9.75
CA ARG A 102 19.98 -4.84 -10.30
C ARG A 102 19.43 -3.80 -11.28
N LEU A 103 18.53 -4.22 -12.18
CA LEU A 103 17.86 -3.32 -13.12
C LEU A 103 16.95 -2.31 -12.41
N LEU A 104 16.17 -2.76 -11.43
CA LEU A 104 15.30 -1.89 -10.62
C LEU A 104 16.13 -0.87 -9.84
N ALA A 105 17.21 -1.30 -9.20
CA ALA A 105 18.11 -0.44 -8.44
C ALA A 105 18.76 0.63 -9.35
N ALA A 106 19.21 0.25 -10.54
CA ALA A 106 19.75 1.19 -11.52
C ALA A 106 18.67 2.19 -12.00
N HIS A 107 17.45 1.71 -12.28
CA HIS A 107 16.32 2.54 -12.71
C HIS A 107 15.92 3.58 -11.65
N LEU A 108 15.95 3.21 -10.37
CA LEU A 108 15.64 4.10 -9.25
C LEU A 108 16.83 4.98 -8.81
N GLY A 109 17.99 4.86 -9.45
CA GLY A 109 19.17 5.67 -9.12
C GLY A 109 19.93 5.20 -7.86
N HIS A 110 19.72 3.96 -7.42
CA HIS A 110 20.35 3.36 -6.23
C HIS A 110 21.12 2.07 -6.59
N PRO A 111 22.12 2.11 -7.49
CA PRO A 111 22.80 0.92 -7.95
C PRO A 111 23.46 0.18 -6.78
N GLY A 112 23.21 -1.15 -6.71
CA GLY A 112 23.73 -2.00 -5.64
C GLY A 112 22.87 -2.08 -4.38
N ALA A 113 21.79 -1.30 -4.27
CA ALA A 113 20.88 -1.37 -3.14
C ALA A 113 20.09 -2.69 -3.13
N GLY A 114 19.84 -3.24 -1.94
CA GLY A 114 18.96 -4.37 -1.71
C GLY A 114 17.48 -4.01 -1.82
N LEU A 115 16.60 -5.02 -1.83
CA LEU A 115 15.16 -4.80 -2.00
C LEU A 115 14.57 -3.91 -0.89
N GLU A 116 14.98 -4.12 0.37
CA GLU A 116 14.50 -3.31 1.49
C GLU A 116 14.99 -1.87 1.38
N ASP A 117 16.26 -1.66 1.07
CA ASP A 117 16.82 -0.31 0.88
C ASP A 117 16.09 0.44 -0.24
N LEU A 118 15.78 -0.24 -1.36
CA LEU A 118 14.99 0.32 -2.45
C LEU A 118 13.58 0.73 -1.97
N ALA A 119 12.89 -0.17 -1.26
CA ALA A 119 11.56 0.11 -0.72
C ALA A 119 11.55 1.25 0.29
N LEU A 120 12.62 1.39 1.09
CA LEU A 120 12.80 2.48 2.06
C LEU A 120 13.30 3.79 1.43
N SER A 121 13.78 3.76 0.19
CA SER A 121 14.17 4.95 -0.57
C SER A 121 13.02 5.56 -1.38
N CYS A 122 11.91 4.84 -1.54
CA CYS A 122 10.76 5.23 -2.33
C CYS A 122 9.53 5.49 -1.46
N THR A 123 8.69 6.45 -1.86
CA THR A 123 7.35 6.64 -1.28
C THR A 123 6.46 5.44 -1.52
N GLU A 124 6.56 4.84 -2.70
CA GLU A 124 5.76 3.71 -3.17
C GLU A 124 6.24 2.38 -2.58
N ASP A 125 5.34 1.42 -2.46
CA ASP A 125 5.65 0.01 -2.33
C ASP A 125 6.09 -0.55 -3.69
N LEU A 126 7.02 -1.51 -3.70
CA LEU A 126 7.69 -1.97 -4.91
C LEU A 126 7.49 -3.46 -5.14
N ALA A 127 7.31 -3.85 -6.41
CA ALA A 127 7.41 -5.23 -6.85
C ALA A 127 8.18 -5.34 -8.17
N LEU A 128 8.65 -6.53 -8.46
CA LEU A 128 9.44 -6.87 -9.63
C LEU A 128 8.87 -8.09 -10.32
N LEU A 129 8.61 -7.96 -11.61
CA LEU A 129 8.09 -9.03 -12.45
C LEU A 129 9.10 -9.42 -13.53
N HIS A 130 9.15 -10.72 -13.84
CA HIS A 130 9.86 -11.23 -15.00
C HIS A 130 8.90 -12.05 -15.86
N ARG A 131 8.68 -11.63 -17.10
CA ARG A 131 7.71 -12.26 -18.01
C ARG A 131 6.32 -12.43 -17.38
N GLY A 132 5.88 -11.43 -16.60
CA GLY A 132 4.59 -11.44 -15.90
C GLY A 132 4.53 -12.28 -14.61
N VAL A 133 5.64 -12.91 -14.21
CA VAL A 133 5.74 -13.67 -12.95
C VAL A 133 6.37 -12.78 -11.87
N LEU A 134 5.76 -12.73 -10.68
CA LEU A 134 6.26 -11.95 -9.55
C LEU A 134 7.53 -12.56 -8.97
N LYS A 135 8.62 -11.81 -8.98
CA LYS A 135 9.96 -12.26 -8.55
C LYS A 135 10.47 -11.62 -7.28
N ALA A 136 10.04 -10.39 -7.00
CA ALA A 136 10.32 -9.73 -5.74
C ALA A 136 9.16 -8.81 -5.37
N ILE A 137 8.94 -8.61 -4.08
CA ILE A 137 7.92 -7.74 -3.54
C ILE A 137 8.36 -7.15 -2.21
N ALA A 138 8.13 -5.86 -2.03
CA ALA A 138 8.30 -5.14 -0.78
C ALA A 138 7.12 -4.18 -0.62
N PHE A 139 6.04 -4.68 -0.04
CA PHE A 139 4.81 -3.94 0.22
C PHE A 139 4.62 -3.78 1.72
N ALA A 140 4.95 -2.60 2.23
CA ALA A 140 4.68 -2.23 3.61
C ALA A 140 3.17 -2.06 3.84
N PHE A 141 2.44 -1.64 2.80
CA PHE A 141 1.02 -1.28 2.90
C PHE A 141 0.11 -2.11 1.98
N PRO A 142 0.07 -3.43 2.14
CA PRO A 142 -0.72 -4.31 1.28
C PRO A 142 -2.24 -4.10 1.45
N SER A 143 -3.01 -4.48 0.43
CA SER A 143 -4.46 -4.34 0.35
C SER A 143 -5.19 -5.66 0.54
N GLY A 144 -5.18 -6.19 1.76
CA GLY A 144 -5.96 -7.37 2.12
C GLY A 144 -5.35 -8.71 1.68
N PHE A 145 -4.04 -8.74 1.39
CA PHE A 145 -3.34 -9.97 1.01
C PHE A 145 -1.95 -10.06 1.67
N ARG A 146 -1.33 -11.23 1.61
CA ARG A 146 0.04 -11.47 2.05
C ARG A 146 0.97 -11.35 0.84
N PRO A 147 1.81 -10.30 0.75
CA PRO A 147 2.66 -10.04 -0.40
C PRO A 147 3.55 -11.22 -0.80
N THR A 148 4.31 -11.79 0.12
CA THR A 148 5.26 -12.87 -0.19
C THR A 148 4.58 -14.17 -0.62
N ALA A 149 3.32 -14.41 -0.24
CA ALA A 149 2.54 -15.54 -0.72
C ALA A 149 2.23 -15.48 -2.23
N LYS A 150 2.51 -14.34 -2.88
CA LYS A 150 2.34 -14.16 -4.34
C LYS A 150 3.63 -14.38 -5.12
N LEU A 151 4.77 -14.57 -4.47
CA LEU A 151 6.05 -14.83 -5.14
C LEU A 151 5.98 -16.09 -6.00
N GLY A 152 6.53 -16.01 -7.21
CA GLY A 152 6.51 -17.09 -8.18
C GLY A 152 5.19 -17.27 -8.94
N LEU A 153 4.14 -16.52 -8.61
CA LEU A 153 2.86 -16.57 -9.30
C LEU A 153 2.83 -15.61 -10.49
N ASP A 154 2.11 -16.00 -11.54
CA ASP A 154 1.83 -15.16 -12.69
C ASP A 154 0.67 -14.19 -12.42
N PHE A 155 0.49 -13.25 -13.34
CA PHE A 155 -0.54 -12.21 -13.22
C PHE A 155 -1.96 -12.80 -13.05
N ALA A 156 -2.30 -13.84 -13.82
CA ALA A 156 -3.62 -14.46 -13.75
C ALA A 156 -3.88 -15.10 -12.38
N THR A 157 -2.89 -15.86 -11.88
CA THR A 157 -2.96 -16.54 -10.57
C THR A 157 -3.00 -15.53 -9.41
N VAL A 158 -2.22 -14.44 -9.48
CA VAL A 158 -2.26 -13.36 -8.49
C VAL A 158 -3.66 -12.75 -8.39
N HIS A 159 -4.35 -12.58 -9.53
CA HIS A 159 -5.67 -11.94 -9.62
C HIS A 159 -6.85 -12.94 -9.63
N ALA A 160 -6.60 -14.26 -9.52
CA ALA A 160 -7.66 -15.25 -9.48
C ALA A 160 -8.72 -15.01 -8.39
N PRO A 161 -8.39 -14.48 -7.18
CA PRO A 161 -9.37 -14.19 -6.15
C PRO A 161 -10.27 -12.97 -6.42
N VAL A 162 -9.96 -12.14 -7.44
CA VAL A 162 -10.71 -10.90 -7.71
C VAL A 162 -12.11 -11.26 -8.18
N ALA A 163 -13.12 -10.86 -7.42
CA ALA A 163 -14.52 -11.05 -7.80
C ALA A 163 -14.86 -10.26 -9.07
N ASP A 164 -15.69 -10.82 -9.92
CA ASP A 164 -16.09 -10.26 -11.23
C ASP A 164 -14.90 -9.95 -12.16
N GLY A 165 -13.75 -10.60 -11.91
CA GLY A 165 -12.47 -10.35 -12.61
C GLY A 165 -12.26 -11.18 -13.87
N ASP A 166 -13.31 -11.71 -14.54
CA ASP A 166 -13.18 -12.55 -15.73
C ASP A 166 -12.43 -11.82 -16.85
N ALA A 167 -12.82 -10.59 -17.16
CA ALA A 167 -12.16 -9.78 -18.17
C ALA A 167 -10.66 -9.53 -17.83
N LEU A 168 -10.32 -9.39 -16.55
CA LEU A 168 -8.94 -9.24 -16.10
C LEU A 168 -8.14 -10.53 -16.31
N ARG A 169 -8.75 -11.69 -16.02
CA ARG A 169 -8.12 -13.00 -16.23
C ARG A 169 -7.92 -13.31 -17.70
N GLU A 170 -8.92 -13.04 -18.53
CA GLU A 170 -8.84 -13.20 -19.99
C GLU A 170 -7.75 -12.31 -20.62
N ALA A 171 -7.62 -11.08 -20.13
CA ALA A 171 -6.61 -10.14 -20.62
C ALA A 171 -5.17 -10.43 -20.09
N SER A 172 -5.00 -11.35 -19.12
CA SER A 172 -3.77 -11.53 -18.35
C SER A 172 -2.54 -11.79 -19.20
N GLY A 173 -2.65 -12.64 -20.23
CA GLY A 173 -1.55 -12.93 -21.16
C GLY A 173 -1.13 -11.71 -21.96
N GLY A 174 -2.08 -10.92 -22.45
CA GLY A 174 -1.84 -9.68 -23.17
C GLY A 174 -1.21 -8.60 -22.28
N ILE A 175 -1.67 -8.51 -21.03
CA ILE A 175 -1.13 -7.57 -20.01
C ILE A 175 0.33 -7.94 -19.72
N SER A 176 0.62 -9.21 -19.41
CA SER A 176 1.97 -9.68 -19.11
C SER A 176 2.94 -9.44 -20.28
N ALA A 177 2.49 -9.70 -21.51
CA ALA A 177 3.26 -9.43 -22.72
C ALA A 177 3.48 -7.92 -22.94
N ALA A 178 2.46 -7.10 -22.68
CA ALA A 178 2.57 -5.65 -22.81
C ALA A 178 3.54 -5.04 -21.80
N MET A 179 3.47 -5.46 -20.53
CA MET A 179 4.36 -4.98 -19.46
C MET A 179 5.84 -5.30 -19.71
N SER A 180 6.12 -6.38 -20.46
CA SER A 180 7.48 -6.83 -20.78
C SER A 180 8.08 -6.17 -22.03
N ARG A 181 7.35 -5.34 -22.76
CA ARG A 181 7.84 -4.67 -23.98
C ARG A 181 8.79 -3.53 -23.61
N PRO A 182 9.92 -3.38 -24.31
CA PRO A 182 10.82 -2.24 -24.09
C PRO A 182 10.08 -0.90 -24.18
N GLY A 183 10.30 -0.03 -23.20
CA GLY A 183 9.66 1.29 -23.10
C GLY A 183 8.18 1.25 -22.72
N ALA A 184 7.64 0.10 -22.32
CA ALA A 184 6.28 0.02 -21.83
C ALA A 184 6.16 0.72 -20.48
N MET A 185 5.18 1.60 -20.37
CA MET A 185 4.82 2.32 -19.15
C MET A 185 3.31 2.37 -19.07
N PHE A 186 2.77 1.90 -17.94
CA PHE A 186 1.35 1.85 -17.68
C PHE A 186 1.04 2.35 -16.29
N GLU A 187 -0.17 2.86 -16.13
CA GLU A 187 -0.71 3.26 -14.83
C GLU A 187 -2.16 2.80 -14.68
N ARG A 188 -2.57 2.66 -13.44
CA ARG A 188 -3.97 2.50 -13.06
C ARG A 188 -4.18 2.98 -11.64
N GLY A 189 -5.43 3.31 -11.34
CA GLY A 189 -5.86 3.57 -9.98
C GLY A 189 -6.93 2.57 -9.53
N VAL A 190 -6.94 2.29 -8.24
CA VAL A 190 -8.01 1.53 -7.59
C VAL A 190 -8.39 2.18 -6.28
N TRP A 191 -9.63 1.94 -5.81
CA TRP A 191 -10.11 2.48 -4.56
C TRP A 191 -10.90 1.45 -3.76
N THR A 192 -11.00 1.70 -2.45
CA THR A 192 -11.88 0.97 -1.53
C THR A 192 -12.25 1.86 -0.35
N LEU A 193 -13.21 1.41 0.45
CA LEU A 193 -13.46 1.94 1.79
C LEU A 193 -12.91 0.96 2.83
N THR A 194 -12.46 1.49 3.96
CA THR A 194 -11.99 0.67 5.08
C THR A 194 -12.28 1.35 6.41
N SER A 195 -12.49 0.54 7.45
CA SER A 195 -12.56 0.99 8.84
C SER A 195 -11.21 0.86 9.56
N LEU A 196 -10.22 0.23 8.94
CA LEU A 196 -8.90 0.09 9.54
C LEU A 196 -8.09 1.38 9.33
N PRO A 197 -7.78 2.15 10.39
CA PRO A 197 -7.05 3.40 10.29
C PRO A 197 -5.53 3.15 10.14
N SER A 198 -5.14 2.38 9.13
CA SER A 198 -3.76 2.04 8.81
C SER A 198 -3.58 1.95 7.32
N LEU A 199 -2.43 2.42 6.81
CA LEU A 199 -2.05 2.22 5.42
C LEU A 199 -1.94 0.72 5.10
N SER A 200 -1.41 -0.08 6.03
CA SER A 200 -1.32 -1.54 5.90
C SER A 200 -2.67 -2.20 6.18
N GLN A 201 -3.25 -2.80 5.15
CA GLN A 201 -4.48 -3.60 5.24
C GLN A 201 -4.16 -5.11 5.24
N HIS A 202 -2.99 -5.49 5.78
CA HIS A 202 -2.60 -6.89 5.87
C HIS A 202 -3.68 -7.73 6.58
N PRO A 203 -4.00 -8.95 6.12
CA PRO A 203 -5.07 -9.76 6.71
C PRO A 203 -4.81 -10.17 8.17
N GLY A 204 -3.58 -10.06 8.66
CA GLY A 204 -3.22 -10.22 10.06
C GLY A 204 -3.57 -9.02 10.95
N ASN A 205 -3.90 -7.88 10.37
CA ASN A 205 -4.35 -6.70 11.11
C ASN A 205 -5.86 -6.79 11.35
N PRO A 206 -6.34 -6.79 12.60
CA PRO A 206 -7.76 -6.87 12.89
C PRO A 206 -8.48 -5.62 12.37
N ARG A 207 -9.53 -5.83 11.58
CA ARG A 207 -10.38 -4.72 11.12
C ARG A 207 -11.44 -4.43 12.17
N PRO A 208 -11.54 -3.19 12.67
CA PRO A 208 -12.61 -2.80 13.57
C PRO A 208 -13.98 -2.95 12.89
N ALA A 209 -14.98 -3.39 13.62
CA ALA A 209 -16.35 -3.26 13.18
C ALA A 209 -16.69 -1.76 13.05
N VAL A 210 -17.32 -1.38 11.95
CA VAL A 210 -17.72 0.00 11.72
C VAL A 210 -19.10 0.27 12.31
N SER A 211 -19.24 1.35 13.08
CA SER A 211 -20.50 1.77 13.70
C SER A 211 -20.96 3.16 13.25
N ALA A 212 -20.03 3.98 12.74
CA ALA A 212 -20.29 5.31 12.26
C ALA A 212 -19.49 5.65 11.00
N LEU A 213 -20.04 6.51 10.14
CA LEU A 213 -19.34 6.97 8.90
C LEU A 213 -18.02 7.67 9.21
N SER A 214 -17.90 8.32 10.36
CA SER A 214 -16.67 8.99 10.81
C SER A 214 -15.48 8.03 11.04
N GLU A 215 -15.75 6.73 11.12
CA GLU A 215 -14.73 5.68 11.27
C GLU A 215 -14.22 5.15 9.93
N LEU A 216 -14.77 5.66 8.83
CA LEU A 216 -14.38 5.22 7.49
C LEU A 216 -13.25 6.05 6.91
N TYR A 217 -12.50 5.39 6.06
CA TYR A 217 -11.45 5.98 5.22
C TYR A 217 -11.66 5.59 3.76
N PHE A 218 -11.54 6.55 2.87
CA PHE A 218 -11.41 6.34 1.44
C PHE A 218 -9.94 6.06 1.15
N ARG A 219 -9.63 4.84 0.72
CA ARG A 219 -8.29 4.37 0.43
C ARG A 219 -8.09 4.20 -1.06
N THR A 220 -7.07 4.83 -1.59
CA THR A 220 -6.71 4.73 -3.00
C THR A 220 -5.32 4.14 -3.17
N GLU A 221 -5.12 3.49 -4.32
CA GLU A 221 -3.82 3.05 -4.80
C GLU A 221 -3.60 3.62 -6.19
N PHE A 222 -2.48 4.28 -6.37
CA PHE A 222 -1.97 4.62 -7.69
C PHE A 222 -0.84 3.66 -8.04
N GLN A 223 -1.03 2.91 -9.12
CA GLN A 223 -0.18 1.81 -9.53
C GLN A 223 0.51 2.17 -10.83
N VAL A 224 1.85 1.98 -10.90
CA VAL A 224 2.66 2.27 -12.07
C VAL A 224 3.49 1.05 -12.43
N ILE A 225 3.62 0.76 -13.72
CA ILE A 225 4.43 -0.31 -14.27
C ILE A 225 5.41 0.28 -15.28
N HIS A 226 6.69 -0.05 -15.12
CA HIS A 226 7.74 0.30 -16.07
C HIS A 226 8.49 -0.95 -16.54
N ALA A 227 8.63 -1.11 -17.84
CA ALA A 227 9.57 -2.09 -18.39
C ALA A 227 11.02 -1.66 -18.09
N LEU A 228 11.79 -2.55 -17.47
CA LEU A 228 13.18 -2.32 -17.08
C LEU A 228 14.19 -2.88 -18.10
N GLY A 229 13.70 -3.61 -19.12
CA GLY A 229 14.49 -4.35 -20.08
C GLY A 229 14.53 -5.85 -19.81
N GLU A 230 14.95 -6.64 -20.79
CA GLU A 230 15.13 -8.11 -20.70
C GLU A 230 13.89 -8.85 -20.17
N SER A 231 12.69 -8.38 -20.50
CA SER A 231 11.42 -8.90 -20.00
C SER A 231 11.16 -8.69 -18.49
N TRP A 232 11.95 -7.83 -17.85
CA TRP A 232 11.71 -7.37 -16.48
C TRP A 232 10.84 -6.12 -16.47
N ALA A 233 9.99 -6.04 -15.47
CA ALA A 233 9.16 -4.86 -15.19
C ALA A 233 9.17 -4.53 -13.70
N GLY A 234 9.38 -3.26 -13.36
CA GLY A 234 9.12 -2.70 -12.05
C GLY A 234 7.63 -2.36 -11.91
N PHE A 235 7.07 -2.60 -10.76
CA PHE A 235 5.72 -2.23 -10.38
C PHE A 235 5.76 -1.48 -9.06
N SER A 236 5.10 -0.35 -9.00
CA SER A 236 5.01 0.45 -7.78
C SER A 236 3.58 0.76 -7.41
N VAL A 237 3.32 0.89 -6.12
CA VAL A 237 2.00 1.21 -5.57
C VAL A 237 2.14 2.31 -4.55
N ARG A 238 1.51 3.47 -4.82
CA ARG A 238 1.34 4.54 -3.84
C ARG A 238 -0.02 4.42 -3.21
N VAL A 239 -0.02 4.28 -1.90
CA VAL A 239 -1.24 4.19 -1.09
C VAL A 239 -1.54 5.56 -0.48
N SER A 240 -2.80 5.97 -0.56
CA SER A 240 -3.31 7.16 0.14
C SER A 240 -4.59 6.82 0.89
N MET A 241 -4.83 7.52 1.99
CA MET A 241 -6.04 7.38 2.79
C MET A 241 -6.58 8.77 3.15
N THR A 242 -7.87 8.96 2.90
CA THR A 242 -8.59 10.18 3.25
C THR A 242 -9.70 9.83 4.23
N PRO A 243 -9.76 10.43 5.43
CA PRO A 243 -10.88 10.25 6.35
C PRO A 243 -12.20 10.61 5.67
N TRP A 244 -13.26 9.82 5.92
CA TRP A 244 -14.58 10.06 5.31
C TRP A 244 -15.09 11.49 5.53
N ASN A 245 -14.83 12.04 6.70
CA ASN A 245 -15.27 13.40 7.07
C ASN A 245 -14.51 14.51 6.34
N GLU A 246 -13.36 14.22 5.75
CA GLU A 246 -12.57 15.18 4.96
C GLU A 246 -12.98 15.19 3.48
N LEU A 247 -13.80 14.22 3.05
CA LEU A 247 -14.37 14.21 1.71
C LEU A 247 -15.50 15.25 1.59
N SER A 248 -15.66 15.85 0.43
CA SER A 248 -16.81 16.72 0.12
C SER A 248 -18.11 15.91 0.01
N ASP A 249 -19.25 16.58 0.03
CA ASP A 249 -20.56 15.92 -0.13
C ASP A 249 -20.70 15.29 -1.52
N GLU A 250 -20.14 15.93 -2.54
CA GLU A 250 -20.11 15.41 -3.92
C GLU A 250 -19.28 14.12 -4.00
N GLU A 251 -18.11 14.09 -3.37
CA GLU A 251 -17.24 12.92 -3.33
C GLU A 251 -17.91 11.76 -2.60
N ARG A 252 -18.50 12.02 -1.43
CA ARG A 252 -19.27 11.00 -0.68
C ARG A 252 -20.44 10.45 -1.49
N THR A 253 -21.16 11.33 -2.19
CA THR A 253 -22.28 10.94 -3.05
C THR A 253 -21.81 10.04 -4.19
N LEU A 254 -20.71 10.40 -4.88
CA LEU A 254 -20.15 9.64 -5.98
C LEU A 254 -19.66 8.26 -5.52
N ILE A 255 -18.94 8.19 -4.39
CA ILE A 255 -18.47 6.93 -3.79
C ILE A 255 -19.65 6.03 -3.44
N THR A 256 -20.69 6.58 -2.80
CA THR A 256 -21.90 5.86 -2.40
C THR A 256 -22.66 5.33 -3.63
N ALA A 257 -22.80 6.16 -4.67
CA ALA A 257 -23.42 5.75 -5.94
C ALA A 257 -22.62 4.62 -6.63
N SER A 258 -21.30 4.70 -6.65
CA SER A 258 -20.45 3.64 -7.20
C SER A 258 -20.59 2.33 -6.40
N LEU A 259 -20.56 2.42 -5.07
CA LEU A 259 -20.72 1.28 -4.18
C LEU A 259 -22.06 0.57 -4.38
N SER A 260 -23.15 1.33 -4.61
CA SER A 260 -24.50 0.80 -4.82
C SER A 260 -24.59 -0.09 -6.07
N THR A 261 -23.72 0.15 -7.05
CA THR A 261 -23.68 -0.62 -8.31
C THR A 261 -22.75 -1.83 -8.27
N MET A 262 -21.98 -2.02 -7.18
CA MET A 262 -21.11 -3.20 -7.03
C MET A 262 -21.94 -4.46 -6.82
N SER A 263 -21.52 -5.58 -7.42
CA SER A 263 -22.11 -6.89 -7.16
C SER A 263 -21.91 -7.30 -5.69
N PRO A 264 -22.74 -8.19 -5.15
CA PRO A 264 -22.53 -8.79 -3.83
C PRO A 264 -21.16 -9.46 -3.71
N ALA A 265 -20.68 -10.12 -4.77
CA ALA A 265 -19.37 -10.78 -4.82
C ALA A 265 -18.22 -9.75 -4.68
N THR A 266 -18.28 -8.65 -5.42
CA THR A 266 -17.31 -7.55 -5.33
C THR A 266 -17.33 -6.88 -3.94
N ARG A 267 -18.51 -6.61 -3.36
CA ARG A 267 -18.62 -6.07 -2.00
C ARG A 267 -18.00 -7.01 -0.96
N SER A 268 -18.26 -8.33 -1.10
CA SER A 268 -17.65 -9.35 -0.23
C SER A 268 -16.14 -9.39 -0.37
N TYR A 269 -15.64 -9.45 -1.59
CA TYR A 269 -14.19 -9.46 -1.88
C TYR A 269 -13.47 -8.24 -1.31
N LYS A 270 -14.09 -7.07 -1.39
CA LYS A 270 -13.54 -5.82 -0.83
C LYS A 270 -13.79 -5.65 0.69
N GLY A 271 -14.56 -6.55 1.32
CA GLY A 271 -14.90 -6.46 2.74
C GLY A 271 -15.84 -5.30 3.08
N LEU A 272 -16.78 -4.96 2.18
CA LEU A 272 -17.60 -3.75 2.26
C LEU A 272 -19.03 -3.99 2.79
N HIS A 273 -19.39 -5.20 3.25
CA HIS A 273 -20.77 -5.49 3.66
C HIS A 273 -21.29 -4.54 4.75
N GLY A 274 -20.64 -4.46 5.91
CA GLY A 274 -21.08 -3.58 6.98
C GLY A 274 -21.03 -2.09 6.61
N ILE A 275 -20.11 -1.73 5.71
CA ILE A 275 -20.01 -0.35 5.18
C ILE A 275 -21.18 -0.05 4.24
N ALA A 276 -21.57 -1.00 3.37
CA ALA A 276 -22.71 -0.84 2.48
C ALA A 276 -24.03 -0.68 3.28
N GLU A 277 -24.20 -1.46 4.33
CA GLU A 277 -25.36 -1.34 5.24
C GLU A 277 -25.39 0.04 5.92
N LEU A 278 -24.25 0.52 6.41
CA LEU A 278 -24.14 1.83 7.04
C LEU A 278 -24.46 2.98 6.07
N LEU A 279 -24.06 2.84 4.80
CA LEU A 279 -24.36 3.79 3.73
C LEU A 279 -25.76 3.57 3.12
N ARG A 280 -26.51 2.53 3.53
CA ARG A 280 -27.84 2.16 3.04
C ARG A 280 -27.89 1.86 1.54
N VAL A 281 -26.89 1.13 1.02
CA VAL A 281 -26.75 0.76 -0.40
C VAL A 281 -26.56 -0.74 -0.61
#